data_c150a55286f88bc77d447198b058a844
#
_entry.id   c150a55286f88bc77d447198b058a844
#
_cell.length_a   1.000
_cell.length_b   1.000
_cell.length_c   1.000
_cell.angle_alpha   90.00
_cell.angle_beta   90.00
_cell.angle_gamma   90.00
#
_symmetry.space_group_name_H-M   'P 1'
#
loop_
_entity.id
_entity.type
_entity.pdbx_description
1 polymer ?
#
loop_
_entity_poly.entity_id
_entity_poly.type
_entity_poly.pdbx_seq_one_letter_code
_entity_poly.pdbx_strand_id
1 'polypeptide(L)' 'MTLILQPHQQRVVDEKNELDDKLAKLGAFLEGNVFANLNIIERGQLHRQYQSMSEYSKILGERIDYFSVV' A
#
# COMPACT_ATOMS: atom_id res chain seq x y z
N MET A 1 22.06 -8.03 -15.17
CA MET A 1 22.13 -9.13 -14.19
C MET A 1 20.83 -9.16 -13.38
N THR A 2 20.22 -10.32 -13.29
CA THR A 2 18.94 -10.47 -12.59
C THR A 2 19.21 -10.66 -11.09
N LEU A 3 18.55 -9.83 -10.26
CA LEU A 3 18.62 -9.98 -8.81
C LEU A 3 17.81 -11.19 -8.38
N ILE A 4 18.45 -12.13 -7.70
CA ILE A 4 17.77 -13.30 -7.15
C ILE A 4 17.42 -13.00 -5.70
N LEU A 5 16.10 -12.93 -5.43
CA LEU A 5 15.60 -12.64 -4.10
C LEU A 5 15.51 -13.93 -3.28
N GLN A 6 15.85 -13.81 -2.00
CA GLN A 6 15.58 -14.89 -1.05
C GLN A 6 14.07 -15.02 -0.84
N PRO A 7 13.57 -16.19 -0.41
CA PRO A 7 12.12 -16.36 -0.22
C PRO A 7 11.47 -15.30 0.67
N HIS A 8 12.12 -14.90 1.76
CA HIS A 8 11.57 -13.88 2.65
C HIS A 8 11.55 -12.49 1.99
N GLN A 9 12.50 -12.21 1.09
CA GLN A 9 12.54 -10.96 0.34
C GLN A 9 11.43 -10.94 -0.72
N GLN A 10 11.20 -12.09 -1.38
CA GLN A 10 10.13 -12.20 -2.36
C GLN A 10 8.77 -11.98 -1.72
N ARG A 11 8.58 -12.43 -0.47
CA ARG A 11 7.33 -12.19 0.27
C ARG A 11 7.08 -10.71 0.49
N VAL A 12 8.14 -9.93 0.73
CA VAL A 12 8.01 -8.47 0.88
C VAL A 12 7.56 -7.82 -0.41
N VAL A 13 8.14 -8.24 -1.54
CA VAL A 13 7.73 -7.75 -2.86
C VAL A 13 6.26 -8.10 -3.13
N ASP A 14 5.87 -9.34 -2.86
CA ASP A 14 4.49 -9.78 -3.06
C ASP A 14 3.53 -9.00 -2.19
N GLU A 15 3.88 -8.78 -0.93
CA GLU A 15 3.07 -8.01 0.02
C GLU A 15 2.88 -6.58 -0.47
N LYS A 16 3.95 -5.94 -0.96
CA LYS A 16 3.85 -4.59 -1.48
C LYS A 16 2.93 -4.52 -2.70
N ASN A 17 3.06 -5.50 -3.60
CA ASN A 17 2.21 -5.53 -4.80
C ASN A 17 0.73 -5.68 -4.43
N GLU A 18 0.41 -6.54 -3.48
CA GLU A 18 -0.96 -6.70 -2.99
C GLU A 18 -1.47 -5.44 -2.30
N LEU A 19 -0.62 -4.83 -1.47
CA LEU A 19 -0.96 -3.61 -0.77
C LEU A 19 -1.20 -2.45 -1.73
N ASP A 20 -0.35 -2.31 -2.75
CA ASP A 20 -0.48 -1.25 -3.75
C ASP A 20 -1.78 -1.41 -4.56
N ASP A 21 -2.17 -2.64 -4.86
CA ASP A 21 -3.44 -2.91 -5.53
C ASP A 21 -4.63 -2.47 -4.67
N LYS A 22 -4.61 -2.82 -3.39
CA LYS A 22 -5.65 -2.40 -2.43
C LYS A 22 -5.67 -0.89 -2.28
N LEU A 23 -4.50 -0.27 -2.24
CA LEU A 23 -4.36 1.18 -2.09
C LEU A 23 -4.95 1.91 -3.30
N ALA A 24 -4.71 1.41 -4.51
CA ALA A 24 -5.28 1.99 -5.72
C ALA A 24 -6.81 1.91 -5.71
N LYS A 25 -7.35 0.77 -5.27
CA LYS A 25 -8.80 0.60 -5.17
C LYS A 25 -9.41 1.52 -4.12
N LEU A 26 -8.76 1.65 -2.97
CA LEU A 26 -9.24 2.56 -1.92
C LEU A 26 -9.17 4.00 -2.39
N GLY A 27 -8.07 4.40 -3.05
CA GLY A 27 -7.94 5.75 -3.59
C GLY A 27 -9.06 6.08 -4.56
N ALA A 28 -9.40 5.16 -5.45
CA ALA A 28 -10.52 5.34 -6.39
C ALA A 28 -11.85 5.47 -5.64
N PHE A 29 -12.07 4.67 -4.59
CA PHE A 29 -13.27 4.74 -3.78
C PHE A 29 -13.42 6.11 -3.11
N LEU A 30 -12.32 6.69 -2.62
CA LEU A 30 -12.34 7.99 -1.93
C LEU A 30 -12.76 9.13 -2.87
N GLU A 31 -12.64 8.95 -4.18
CA GLU A 31 -13.04 9.95 -5.15
C GLU A 31 -14.46 9.78 -5.65
N GLY A 32 -15.15 8.72 -5.22
CA GLY A 32 -16.45 8.35 -5.74
C GLY A 32 -17.62 8.91 -4.94
N ASN A 33 -18.82 8.75 -5.51
CA ASN A 33 -20.07 9.25 -4.92
C ASN A 33 -20.45 8.48 -3.66
N VAL A 34 -20.12 7.19 -3.57
CA VAL A 34 -20.45 6.39 -2.39
C VAL A 34 -19.71 6.97 -1.17
N PHE A 35 -18.41 7.26 -1.32
CA PHE A 35 -17.64 7.86 -0.24
C PHE A 35 -18.21 9.23 0.16
N ALA A 36 -18.58 10.05 -0.81
CA ALA A 36 -19.10 11.39 -0.55
C ALA A 36 -20.39 11.36 0.27
N ASN A 37 -21.14 10.26 0.21
CA ASN A 37 -22.40 10.10 0.92
C ASN A 37 -22.28 9.38 2.26
N LEU A 38 -21.07 8.94 2.63
CA LEU A 38 -20.83 8.34 3.94
C LEU A 38 -20.84 9.43 5.02
N ASN A 39 -21.12 9.05 6.26
CA ASN A 39 -21.04 9.98 7.37
C ASN A 39 -19.58 10.38 7.63
N ILE A 40 -19.43 11.47 8.40
CA ILE A 40 -18.09 12.06 8.61
C ILE A 40 -17.16 11.11 9.37
N ILE A 41 -17.70 10.27 10.23
CA ILE A 41 -16.87 9.31 10.99
C ILE A 41 -16.28 8.26 10.05
N GLU A 42 -17.11 7.67 9.20
CA GLU A 42 -16.66 6.67 8.24
C GLU A 42 -15.67 7.25 7.23
N ARG A 43 -15.93 8.48 6.75
CA ARG A 43 -15.00 9.14 5.84
C ARG A 43 -13.65 9.37 6.50
N GLY A 44 -13.65 9.79 7.75
CA GLY A 44 -12.41 9.98 8.51
C GLY A 44 -11.62 8.68 8.70
N GLN A 45 -12.33 7.59 8.98
CA GLN A 45 -11.70 6.28 9.15
C GLN A 45 -11.05 5.81 7.84
N LEU A 46 -11.72 5.99 6.71
CA LEU A 46 -11.19 5.58 5.41
C LEU A 46 -9.99 6.44 4.99
N HIS A 47 -10.03 7.74 5.28
CA HIS A 47 -8.87 8.60 5.03
C HIS A 47 -7.65 8.16 5.85
N ARG A 48 -7.85 7.85 7.13
CA ARG A 48 -6.75 7.38 7.98
C ARG A 48 -6.22 6.03 7.51
N GLN A 49 -7.12 5.15 7.07
CA GLN A 49 -6.72 3.87 6.52
C GLN A 49 -5.85 4.06 5.26
N TYR A 50 -6.26 4.94 4.38
CA TYR A 50 -5.50 5.26 3.17
C TYR A 50 -4.10 5.77 3.52
N GLN A 51 -4.01 6.69 4.48
CA GLN A 51 -2.74 7.25 4.92
C GLN A 51 -1.82 6.17 5.51
N SER A 52 -2.37 5.28 6.35
CA SER A 52 -1.61 4.20 6.96
C SER A 52 -1.11 3.21 5.92
N MET A 53 -1.94 2.86 4.95
CA MET A 53 -1.56 1.96 3.88
C MET A 53 -0.50 2.58 2.97
N SER A 54 -0.61 3.88 2.70
CA SER A 54 0.38 4.60 1.90
C SER A 54 1.74 4.60 2.58
N GLU A 55 1.78 4.86 3.88
CA GLU A 55 3.02 4.84 4.65
C GLU A 55 3.61 3.44 4.70
N TYR A 56 2.77 2.43 4.89
CA TYR A 56 3.21 1.04 4.90
C TYR A 56 3.82 0.65 3.55
N SER A 57 3.15 1.01 2.45
CA SER A 57 3.68 0.76 1.11
C SER A 57 5.05 1.40 0.91
N LYS A 58 5.21 2.63 1.39
CA LYS A 58 6.49 3.34 1.32
C LYS A 58 7.59 2.61 2.07
N ILE A 59 7.29 2.13 3.27
CA ILE A 59 8.25 1.38 4.07
C ILE A 59 8.65 0.08 3.37
N LEU A 60 7.69 -0.63 2.79
CA LEU A 60 8.00 -1.84 2.03
C LEU A 60 8.91 -1.54 0.84
N GLY A 61 8.68 -0.41 0.16
CA GLY A 61 9.54 0.03 -0.93
C GLY A 61 10.96 0.30 -0.46
N GLU A 62 11.12 0.94 0.68
CA GLU A 62 12.43 1.20 1.27
C GLU A 62 13.14 -0.11 1.62
N ARG A 63 12.41 -1.09 2.15
CA ARG A 63 12.97 -2.40 2.47
C ARG A 63 13.44 -3.12 1.21
N ILE A 64 12.65 -3.06 0.14
CA ILE A 64 13.00 -3.67 -1.14
C ILE A 64 14.25 -3.02 -1.72
N ASP A 65 14.32 -1.69 -1.68
CA ASP A 65 15.50 -0.97 -2.17
C ASP A 65 16.76 -1.39 -1.40
N TYR A 66 16.63 -1.65 -0.11
CA TYR A 66 17.75 -2.05 0.73
C TYR A 66 18.26 -3.46 0.38
N PHE A 67 17.41 -4.32 -0.21
CA PHE A 67 17.84 -5.67 -0.61
C PHE A 67 19.00 -5.63 -1.60
N SER A 68 19.08 -4.62 -2.44
CA SER A 68 20.15 -4.49 -3.45
C SER A 68 21.41 -3.86 -2.90
N VAL A 69 21.38 -3.32 -1.69
CA VAL A 69 22.53 -2.65 -1.05
C VAL A 69 23.40 -3.64 -0.29
N VAL A 70 22.81 -4.74 0.16
CA VAL A 70 23.49 -5.75 1.01
C VAL A 70 23.93 -6.99 0.18
#